data_3d3f18aabe242da7f24cac053f248c2c
#
_entry.id   3d3f18aabe242da7f24cac053f248c2c
#
_cell.length_a   1.000
_cell.length_b   1.000
_cell.length_c   1.000
_cell.angle_alpha   90.00
_cell.angle_beta   90.00
_cell.angle_gamma   90.00
#
_symmetry.space_group_name_H-M   'P 1'
#
loop_
_entity.id
_entity.type
_entity.pdbx_description
1 polymer ?
#
loop_
_entity_poly.entity_id
_entity_poly.type
_entity_poly.pdbx_seq_one_letter_code
_entity_poly.pdbx_strand_id
1 'polypeptide(L)'
;MKRSSVMLPLALSFLLTVGLSLSAADETAIKKNVDEIVIAINNGKAATSYAAKAYTPYIFIMEESGRLLVHPDLKGEYLLEKAAPIYEALQQATPGGLWVNYFWKGTEKHTYVRKTNSNLTVGSGN
;
A
#
# COMPACT_ATOMS: atom_id res chain seq x y z
N MET A 1 7.97 -7.21 41.16
CA MET A 1 7.81 -7.10 40.76
C MET A 1 7.38 -6.93 40.36
N LYS A 2 7.14 -6.93 40.54
CA LYS A 2 6.58 -6.65 40.09
C LYS A 2 6.31 -6.54 39.18
N ARG A 3 6.39 -6.66 39.01
CA ARG A 3 5.98 -6.53 38.05
C ARG A 3 5.47 -7.00 37.35
N SER A 4 5.49 -7.48 37.43
CA SER A 4 4.89 -7.91 36.75
C SER A 4 4.01 -8.04 36.46
N SER A 5 3.75 -8.17 36.77
CA SER A 5 2.83 -8.36 36.48
C SER A 5 2.17 -7.69 35.96
N VAL A 6 2.21 -7.38 36.15
CA VAL A 6 1.58 -6.72 35.56
C VAL A 6 1.42 -6.66 34.33
N MET A 7 1.77 -6.78 33.99
CA MET A 7 1.73 -6.75 32.85
C MET A 7 1.07 -7.59 32.15
N LEU A 8 0.80 -8.28 32.47
CA LEU A 8 0.24 -9.19 31.86
C LEU A 8 -1.06 -9.05 31.43
N PRO A 9 -1.86 -8.51 31.94
CA PRO A 9 -3.19 -8.45 31.58
C PRO A 9 -3.47 -7.58 30.45
N LEU A 10 -2.72 -6.65 30.20
CA LEU A 10 -2.89 -5.87 29.09
C LEU A 10 -2.89 -6.58 27.89
N ALA A 11 -2.26 -7.65 27.81
CA ALA A 11 -2.11 -8.41 26.66
C ALA A 11 -3.38 -8.89 26.10
N LEU A 12 -4.37 -9.10 26.88
CA LEU A 12 -5.61 -9.58 26.38
C LEU A 12 -6.36 -8.63 25.53
N SER A 13 -6.55 -7.43 25.98
CA SER A 13 -7.25 -6.49 25.15
C SER A 13 -6.50 -6.15 23.93
N PHE A 14 -5.19 -6.26 23.98
CA PHE A 14 -4.38 -6.03 22.85
C PHE A 14 -4.65 -7.02 21.77
N LEU A 15 -4.93 -8.26 22.09
CA LEU A 15 -5.18 -9.25 21.08
C LEU A 15 -6.36 -8.92 20.21
N LEU A 16 -7.35 -8.24 20.75
CA LEU A 16 -8.50 -7.90 19.95
C LEU A 16 -8.18 -6.94 18.85
N THR A 17 -7.24 -6.05 19.08
CA THR A 17 -6.90 -5.12 18.02
C THR A 17 -5.93 -5.70 17.05
N VAL A 18 -5.12 -6.62 17.46
CA VAL A 18 -4.15 -7.23 16.57
C VAL A 18 -4.80 -7.85 15.36
N GLY A 19 -5.97 -8.43 15.53
CA GLY A 19 -6.65 -9.05 14.41
C GLY A 19 -7.10 -8.08 13.35
N LEU A 20 -7.12 -6.78 13.66
CA LEU A 20 -7.61 -5.78 12.74
C LEU A 20 -6.53 -4.95 12.08
N SER A 21 -5.28 -5.12 12.46
CA SER A 21 -4.22 -4.31 11.88
C SER A 21 -3.15 -5.17 11.25
N LEU A 22 -2.40 -4.57 10.35
CA LEU A 22 -1.25 -5.22 9.75
C LEU A 22 -0.21 -5.46 10.81
N SER A 23 0.40 -6.63 10.78
CA SER A 23 1.54 -6.90 11.63
C SER A 23 2.77 -6.18 11.07
N ALA A 24 3.78 -6.01 11.90
CA ALA A 24 5.04 -5.41 11.46
C ALA A 24 5.68 -6.24 10.35
N ALA A 25 5.53 -7.56 10.39
CA ALA A 25 6.08 -8.43 9.36
C ALA A 25 5.37 -8.20 8.02
N ASP A 26 4.05 -8.02 8.04
CA ASP A 26 3.30 -7.76 6.83
C ASP A 26 3.66 -6.41 6.26
N GLU A 27 3.84 -5.39 7.10
CA GLU A 27 4.24 -4.06 6.64
C GLU A 27 5.63 -4.11 6.00
N THR A 28 6.55 -4.86 6.59
CA THR A 28 7.89 -5.01 6.04
C THR A 28 7.84 -5.65 4.66
N ALA A 29 7.04 -6.69 4.50
CA ALA A 29 6.92 -7.39 3.22
C ALA A 29 6.28 -6.49 2.16
N ILE A 30 5.25 -5.75 2.51
CA ILE A 30 4.58 -4.82 1.59
C ILE A 30 5.57 -3.75 1.14
N LYS A 31 6.28 -3.14 2.07
CA LYS A 31 7.24 -2.10 1.76
C LYS A 31 8.34 -2.63 0.86
N LYS A 32 8.85 -3.83 1.14
CA LYS A 32 9.89 -4.44 0.34
C LYS A 32 9.42 -4.64 -1.10
N ASN A 33 8.19 -5.13 -1.29
CA ASN A 33 7.66 -5.35 -2.63
C ASN A 33 7.57 -4.04 -3.42
N VAL A 34 7.02 -3.01 -2.81
CA VAL A 34 6.89 -1.71 -3.47
C VAL A 34 8.26 -1.11 -3.77
N ASP A 35 9.17 -1.15 -2.80
CA ASP A 35 10.50 -0.60 -2.99
C ASP A 35 11.24 -1.28 -4.14
N GLU A 36 11.15 -2.60 -4.23
CA GLU A 36 11.81 -3.34 -5.31
C GLU A 36 11.24 -2.99 -6.66
N ILE A 37 9.91 -2.83 -6.74
CA ILE A 37 9.26 -2.46 -7.99
C ILE A 37 9.70 -1.05 -8.41
N VAL A 38 9.72 -0.11 -7.49
CA VAL A 38 10.12 1.27 -7.80
C VAL A 38 11.57 1.31 -8.27
N ILE A 39 12.45 0.60 -7.60
CA ILE A 39 13.87 0.56 -7.99
C ILE A 39 14.01 -0.01 -9.39
N ALA A 40 13.30 -1.09 -9.70
CA ALA A 40 13.38 -1.72 -11.01
C ALA A 40 12.84 -0.79 -12.11
N ILE A 41 11.73 -0.12 -11.86
CA ILE A 41 11.17 0.83 -12.82
C ILE A 41 12.14 1.99 -13.03
N ASN A 42 12.72 2.50 -11.97
CA ASN A 42 13.70 3.59 -12.08
C ASN A 42 14.93 3.16 -12.88
N ASN A 43 15.20 1.86 -12.95
CA ASN A 43 16.30 1.31 -13.71
C ASN A 43 15.88 0.81 -15.10
N GLY A 44 14.68 1.16 -15.53
CA GLY A 44 14.26 0.91 -16.91
C GLY A 44 13.26 -0.21 -17.13
N LYS A 45 12.83 -0.89 -16.07
CA LYS A 45 11.83 -1.94 -16.25
C LYS A 45 10.47 -1.32 -16.55
N ALA A 46 9.75 -1.91 -17.52
CA ALA A 46 8.44 -1.39 -17.88
C ALA A 46 7.42 -1.63 -16.78
N ALA A 47 6.71 -0.57 -16.39
CA ALA A 47 5.68 -0.68 -15.36
C ALA A 47 4.59 -1.66 -15.76
N THR A 48 4.23 -1.71 -17.03
CA THR A 48 3.19 -2.60 -17.53
C THR A 48 3.59 -4.07 -17.55
N SER A 49 4.84 -4.39 -17.22
CA SER A 49 5.29 -5.78 -17.17
C SER A 49 4.88 -6.47 -15.87
N TYR A 50 4.34 -5.73 -14.91
CA TYR A 50 3.94 -6.29 -13.61
C TYR A 50 2.51 -6.81 -13.63
N ALA A 51 2.28 -7.90 -12.91
CA ALA A 51 0.94 -8.45 -12.71
C ALA A 51 0.53 -8.16 -11.26
N ALA A 52 -0.62 -7.50 -11.09
CA ALA A 52 -1.07 -7.08 -9.77
C ALA A 52 -1.15 -8.22 -8.79
N LYS A 53 -1.70 -9.36 -9.22
CA LYS A 53 -1.94 -10.49 -8.32
C LYS A 53 -0.75 -11.41 -8.15
N ALA A 54 0.39 -11.08 -8.76
CA ALA A 54 1.62 -11.82 -8.50
C ALA A 54 2.15 -11.52 -7.09
N TYR A 55 1.58 -10.53 -6.43
CA TYR A 55 1.94 -10.12 -5.07
C TYR A 55 0.75 -10.28 -4.12
N THR A 56 1.03 -10.53 -2.86
CA THR A 56 0.00 -10.61 -1.82
C THR A 56 0.45 -9.75 -0.64
N PRO A 57 -0.25 -8.67 -0.31
CA PRO A 57 -1.41 -8.11 -1.02
C PRO A 57 -1.04 -7.66 -2.43
N TYR A 58 -2.04 -7.51 -3.31
CA TYR A 58 -1.76 -7.13 -4.68
C TYR A 58 -1.07 -5.76 -4.75
N ILE A 59 -0.37 -5.50 -5.85
CA ILE A 59 0.23 -4.20 -6.09
C ILE A 59 -0.57 -3.47 -7.17
N PHE A 60 -0.44 -2.15 -7.19
CA PHE A 60 -0.99 -1.36 -8.27
C PHE A 60 0.03 -0.32 -8.70
N ILE A 61 -0.11 0.14 -9.94
CA ILE A 61 0.73 1.20 -10.47
C ILE A 61 -0.19 2.19 -11.16
N MET A 62 -0.06 3.46 -10.81
CA MET A 62 -0.94 4.51 -11.29
C MET A 62 -0.12 5.63 -11.91
N GLU A 63 -0.60 6.14 -13.06
CA GLU A 63 0.00 7.32 -13.67
C GLU A 63 -0.39 8.57 -12.89
N GLU A 64 0.32 9.66 -13.13
CA GLU A 64 0.04 10.92 -12.48
C GLU A 64 -1.39 11.38 -12.76
N SER A 65 -1.93 11.08 -13.92
CA SER A 65 -3.31 11.40 -14.30
C SER A 65 -4.35 10.61 -13.51
N GLY A 66 -3.93 9.58 -12.76
CA GLY A 66 -4.85 8.70 -12.06
C GLY A 66 -5.21 7.45 -12.83
N ARG A 67 -4.68 7.28 -14.06
CA ARG A 67 -4.95 6.09 -14.83
C ARG A 67 -4.20 4.91 -14.24
N LEU A 68 -4.89 3.82 -14.02
CA LEU A 68 -4.29 2.62 -13.43
C LEU A 68 -3.66 1.77 -14.53
N LEU A 69 -2.35 1.62 -14.47
CA LEU A 69 -1.60 0.79 -15.42
C LEU A 69 -1.61 -0.67 -14.99
N VAL A 70 -1.58 -0.90 -13.68
CA VAL A 70 -1.58 -2.24 -13.09
C VAL A 70 -2.57 -2.21 -11.91
N HIS A 71 -3.55 -3.08 -11.94
CA HIS A 71 -4.55 -3.21 -10.88
C HIS A 71 -5.30 -4.51 -11.12
N PRO A 72 -5.72 -5.23 -10.09
CA PRO A 72 -6.40 -6.51 -10.29
C PRO A 72 -7.75 -6.37 -11.01
N ASP A 73 -8.46 -5.26 -10.79
CA ASP A 73 -9.82 -5.12 -11.31
C ASP A 73 -10.05 -3.87 -12.16
N LEU A 74 -9.22 -2.84 -12.00
CA LEU A 74 -9.49 -1.53 -12.59
C LEU A 74 -8.42 -1.07 -13.58
N LYS A 75 -7.67 -2.01 -14.15
CA LYS A 75 -6.64 -1.64 -15.11
C LYS A 75 -7.23 -0.82 -16.25
N GLY A 76 -6.62 0.30 -16.56
CA GLY A 76 -7.06 1.20 -17.62
C GLY A 76 -8.05 2.25 -17.19
N GLU A 77 -8.62 2.11 -15.99
CA GLU A 77 -9.57 3.08 -15.47
C GLU A 77 -8.84 4.27 -14.85
N TYR A 78 -9.54 5.40 -14.77
CA TYR A 78 -8.99 6.59 -14.13
C TYR A 78 -9.52 6.71 -12.71
N LEU A 79 -8.64 6.58 -11.75
CA LEU A 79 -9.05 6.59 -10.35
C LEU A 79 -9.63 7.93 -9.94
N LEU A 80 -9.14 9.03 -10.52
CA LEU A 80 -9.69 10.35 -10.26
C LEU A 80 -11.19 10.41 -10.54
N GLU A 81 -11.64 9.69 -11.58
CA GLU A 81 -13.05 9.67 -11.92
C GLU A 81 -13.83 8.68 -11.07
N LYS A 82 -13.21 7.55 -10.74
CA LYS A 82 -13.89 6.50 -10.00
C LYS A 82 -13.97 6.79 -8.51
N ALA A 83 -12.94 7.39 -7.95
CA ALA A 83 -12.84 7.61 -6.51
C ALA A 83 -11.85 8.72 -6.22
N ALA A 84 -12.26 9.96 -6.44
CA ALA A 84 -11.38 11.11 -6.27
C ALA A 84 -10.69 11.18 -4.90
N PRO A 85 -11.37 10.90 -3.78
CA PRO A 85 -10.69 10.96 -2.48
C PRO A 85 -9.53 9.96 -2.37
N ILE A 86 -9.67 8.80 -3.00
CA ILE A 86 -8.62 7.80 -2.99
C ILE A 86 -7.45 8.27 -3.85
N TYR A 87 -7.76 8.81 -5.03
CA TYR A 87 -6.74 9.39 -5.89
C TYR A 87 -5.91 10.42 -5.13
N GLU A 88 -6.58 11.31 -4.40
CA GLU A 88 -5.90 12.35 -3.65
C GLU A 88 -5.02 11.78 -2.55
N ALA A 89 -5.48 10.75 -1.88
CA ALA A 89 -4.67 10.09 -0.86
C ALA A 89 -3.41 9.47 -1.47
N LEU A 90 -3.55 8.79 -2.60
CA LEU A 90 -2.42 8.13 -3.25
C LEU A 90 -1.44 9.12 -3.86
N GLN A 91 -1.92 10.30 -4.25
CA GLN A 91 -1.04 11.34 -4.81
C GLN A 91 -0.09 11.92 -3.78
N GLN A 92 -0.27 11.62 -2.51
CA GLN A 92 0.67 12.05 -1.47
C GLN A 92 1.97 11.25 -1.52
N ALA A 93 2.04 10.20 -2.34
CA ALA A 93 3.25 9.38 -2.45
C ALA A 93 4.48 10.24 -2.73
N THR A 94 5.59 9.85 -2.13
CA THR A 94 6.87 10.53 -2.28
C THR A 94 7.90 9.55 -2.86
N PRO A 95 9.02 10.05 -3.38
CA PRO A 95 10.08 9.13 -3.84
C PRO A 95 10.62 8.22 -2.74
N GLY A 96 10.55 8.65 -1.49
CA GLY A 96 11.01 7.84 -0.37
C GLY A 96 9.96 6.89 0.18
N GLY A 97 8.71 7.11 -0.19
CA GLY A 97 7.60 6.26 0.24
C GLY A 97 6.96 6.72 1.54
N LEU A 98 5.68 6.46 1.67
CA LEU A 98 4.97 6.68 2.93
C LEU A 98 3.72 5.82 2.97
N TRP A 99 3.15 5.67 4.16
CA TRP A 99 1.90 4.94 4.35
C TRP A 99 0.75 5.93 4.33
N VAL A 100 -0.34 5.56 3.61
CA VAL A 100 -1.57 6.35 3.58
C VAL A 100 -2.75 5.46 3.93
N ASN A 101 -3.80 6.08 4.45
CA ASN A 101 -5.03 5.37 4.78
C ASN A 101 -6.18 5.97 3.99
N TYR A 102 -7.08 5.13 3.52
CA TYR A 102 -8.29 5.57 2.84
C TYR A 102 -9.33 4.47 2.91
N PHE A 103 -10.58 4.77 2.58
CA PHE A 103 -11.61 3.77 2.54
C PHE A 103 -11.85 3.32 1.10
N TRP A 104 -11.92 2.02 0.92
CA TRP A 104 -12.18 1.41 -0.38
C TRP A 104 -13.31 0.41 -0.17
N LYS A 105 -14.46 0.67 -0.81
CA LYS A 105 -15.63 -0.20 -0.70
C LYS A 105 -16.01 -0.46 0.76
N GLY A 106 -15.96 0.60 1.57
CA GLY A 106 -16.37 0.51 2.97
C GLY A 106 -15.34 -0.06 3.93
N THR A 107 -14.17 -0.44 3.43
CA THR A 107 -13.11 -1.00 4.27
C THR A 107 -11.93 -0.04 4.31
N GLU A 108 -11.40 0.18 5.47
CA GLU A 108 -10.21 1.02 5.61
C GLU A 108 -9.00 0.27 5.08
N LYS A 109 -8.23 0.94 4.21
CA LYS A 109 -7.01 0.39 3.64
C LYS A 109 -5.82 1.13 4.21
N HIS A 110 -4.78 0.37 4.54
CA HIS A 110 -3.50 0.91 4.98
C HIS A 110 -2.48 0.54 3.91
N THR A 111 -2.03 1.53 3.15
CA THR A 111 -1.31 1.29 1.89
C THR A 111 0.01 2.03 1.88
N TYR A 112 1.08 1.33 1.51
CA TYR A 112 2.38 1.95 1.30
C TYR A 112 2.46 2.36 -0.16
N VAL A 113 2.82 3.63 -0.40
CA VAL A 113 2.91 4.18 -1.75
C VAL A 113 4.23 4.88 -1.93
N ARG A 114 4.76 4.80 -3.15
CA ARG A 114 6.04 5.41 -3.46
C ARG A 114 6.06 5.88 -4.92
N LYS A 115 6.64 7.05 -5.17
CA LYS A 115 6.77 7.59 -6.52
C LYS A 115 8.02 7.09 -7.20
N THR A 116 7.90 6.80 -8.50
CA THR A 116 9.06 6.54 -9.32
C THR A 116 9.62 7.86 -9.86
N ASN A 117 10.79 7.81 -10.48
CA ASN A 117 11.39 9.00 -11.10
C ASN A 117 10.54 9.56 -12.24
N SER A 118 9.65 8.75 -12.81
CA SER A 118 8.76 9.18 -13.89
C SER A 118 7.37 9.53 -13.38
N ASN A 119 7.23 9.74 -12.08
CA ASN A 119 5.96 10.13 -11.43
C ASN A 119 4.86 9.09 -11.47
N LEU A 120 5.22 7.82 -11.59
CA LEU A 120 4.25 6.76 -11.36
C LEU A 120 4.13 6.53 -9.86
N THR A 121 2.94 6.19 -9.41
CA THR A 121 2.72 5.79 -8.01
C THR A 121 2.59 4.29 -7.95
N VAL A 122 3.46 3.65 -7.17
CA VAL A 122 3.41 2.21 -6.93
C VAL A 122 2.92 2.00 -5.51
N GLY A 123 1.96 1.12 -5.32
CA GLY A 123 1.42 0.90 -3.99
C GLY A 123 0.97 -0.52 -3.74
N SER A 124 0.86 -0.84 -2.46
CA SER A 124 0.33 -2.12 -1.99
C SER A 124 -0.11 -1.94 -0.55
N GLY A 125 -1.16 -2.64 -0.16
CA GLY A 125 -1.64 -2.53 1.21
C GLY A 125 -2.82 -3.44 1.47
N ASN A 126 -3.31 -3.35 2.69
CA ASN A 126 -4.35 -4.25 3.12
C ASN A 126 -5.56 -3.51 3.65
#